data_26c082d0a145bc158deb7abafe5f6c18
#
_entry.id   26c082d0a145bc158deb7abafe5f6c18
#
_cell.length_a   1.000
_cell.length_b   1.000
_cell.length_c   1.000
_cell.angle_alpha   90.00
_cell.angle_beta   90.00
_cell.angle_gamma   90.00
#
_symmetry.space_group_name_H-M   'P 1'
#
loop_
_entity.id
_entity.type
_entity.pdbx_description
1 polymer ?
#
loop_
_entity_poly.entity_id
_entity_poly.type
_entity_poly.pdbx_seq_one_letter_code
_entity_poly.pdbx_strand_id
1 'polypeptide(L)'
;MKKIISAIAIALIAAACTPKEGPATDVQTLQSPDGVLEMTFQLTADGTPQYALNYDGQKVILPSDLGFELRGVLKAQKLVYNADGTISKEDRQPTQQFYEGFAVESVETATFDETWEPVWGEEAQIRNNYNELLVNLVQTSTERKMAIRFRLYNDGLGFRYEFPYQKNLSYFVIKEEMTQFALAGDHTAWWIPGDYDTQEYNFTESRLSEIAGKMQQAINPNDSQTPYSVNGVQTSLQMRTDSGLYINIHEAALLDYPCMHLELDPKTFTFVSHLTPDAQGWKGRMQTPCNTPWRTVQVAPSATAQLASRLILNLNEPCALESTDWIKPVKYIGIWWEMISGKGSWSYTNDFASVQLGVTDYANATPNGTHSANNEKVRRYIDFAAEHGFDQVLVEGWNEGWEDWANCNKDYVFDFVTPYPDFDIEALNKYAHSKGVRLMMHHETSSSVRNYERHLDQALELMDKYGYNSIKSGYVGDILPIGEHHYSQSLINH
;
A
#
# COMPACT_ATOMS: atom_id res chain seq x y z
N MET A 1 -27.36 -12.21 47.38
CA MET A 1 -26.48 -12.13 46.22
C MET A 1 -27.32 -11.73 45.00
N LYS A 2 -27.41 -10.44 44.74
CA LYS A 2 -28.15 -9.89 43.59
C LYS A 2 -27.14 -9.49 42.55
N LYS A 3 -27.19 -10.14 41.38
CA LYS A 3 -26.42 -9.73 40.18
C LYS A 3 -27.13 -8.52 39.59
N ILE A 4 -26.42 -7.41 39.54
CA ILE A 4 -26.83 -6.22 38.79
C ILE A 4 -26.28 -6.42 37.39
N ILE A 5 -27.15 -6.62 36.43
CA ILE A 5 -26.83 -6.60 34.99
C ILE A 5 -27.05 -5.15 34.55
N SER A 6 -25.96 -4.43 34.31
CA SER A 6 -26.02 -3.14 33.63
C SER A 6 -26.18 -3.39 32.15
N ALA A 7 -27.36 -3.16 31.62
CA ALA A 7 -27.57 -3.08 30.18
C ALA A 7 -27.13 -1.70 29.69
N ILE A 8 -26.03 -1.65 28.95
CA ILE A 8 -25.64 -0.47 28.20
C ILE A 8 -26.53 -0.45 26.95
N ALA A 9 -27.47 0.47 26.93
CA ALA A 9 -28.26 0.76 25.73
C ALA A 9 -27.39 1.56 24.76
N ILE A 10 -26.88 0.91 23.72
CA ILE A 10 -26.30 1.57 22.55
C ILE A 10 -27.47 2.20 21.80
N ALA A 11 -27.62 3.52 21.94
CA ALA A 11 -28.53 4.29 21.09
C ALA A 11 -27.86 4.44 19.70
N LEU A 12 -28.25 3.57 18.78
CA LEU A 12 -28.03 3.81 17.35
C LEU A 12 -28.88 5.01 16.96
N ILE A 13 -28.27 6.19 16.88
CA ILE A 13 -28.88 7.32 16.17
C ILE A 13 -28.63 7.06 14.70
N ALA A 14 -29.56 6.37 14.06
CA ALA A 14 -29.64 6.35 12.61
C ALA A 14 -30.05 7.76 12.18
N ALA A 15 -29.09 8.59 11.81
CA ALA A 15 -29.38 9.81 11.06
C ALA A 15 -29.99 9.37 9.74
N ALA A 16 -31.29 9.58 9.58
CA ALA A 16 -31.99 9.35 8.34
C ALA A 16 -31.48 10.38 7.31
N CYS A 17 -30.50 9.99 6.49
CA CYS A 17 -30.12 10.70 5.28
C CYS A 17 -31.31 10.65 4.33
N THR A 18 -32.00 11.74 4.14
CA THR A 18 -32.97 11.89 3.03
C THR A 18 -32.16 12.24 1.78
N PRO A 19 -32.15 11.40 0.74
CA PRO A 19 -31.53 11.75 -0.53
C PRO A 19 -32.21 12.98 -1.11
N LYS A 20 -31.44 14.00 -1.45
CA LYS A 20 -31.91 15.08 -2.32
C LYS A 20 -31.48 14.76 -3.74
N GLU A 21 -32.41 14.35 -4.58
CA GLU A 21 -32.20 14.25 -6.01
C GLU A 21 -32.10 15.67 -6.59
N GLY A 22 -30.97 15.99 -7.22
CA GLY A 22 -30.74 17.22 -7.98
C GLY A 22 -30.70 16.97 -9.48
N PRO A 23 -30.94 17.98 -10.32
CA PRO A 23 -30.89 17.82 -11.79
C PRO A 23 -29.44 17.56 -12.26
N ALA A 24 -29.34 16.65 -13.21
CA ALA A 24 -28.14 15.95 -13.67
C ALA A 24 -27.17 16.72 -14.56
N THR A 25 -27.22 18.04 -14.64
CA THR A 25 -26.39 18.86 -15.56
C THR A 25 -25.64 20.02 -14.91
N ASP A 26 -25.80 20.24 -13.63
CA ASP A 26 -25.19 21.38 -12.96
C ASP A 26 -23.91 20.98 -12.22
N VAL A 27 -22.95 21.91 -12.11
CA VAL A 27 -21.75 21.76 -11.30
C VAL A 27 -22.16 21.46 -9.86
N GLN A 28 -21.71 20.35 -9.33
CA GLN A 28 -21.91 20.00 -7.92
C GLN A 28 -20.79 20.62 -7.09
N THR A 29 -21.14 21.24 -5.98
CA THR A 29 -20.17 21.87 -5.08
C THR A 29 -20.24 21.22 -3.69
N LEU A 30 -19.09 20.89 -3.12
CA LEU A 30 -18.94 20.38 -1.78
C LEU A 30 -17.98 21.29 -1.01
N GLN A 31 -18.34 21.70 0.21
CA GLN A 31 -17.48 22.47 1.10
C GLN A 31 -17.03 21.62 2.28
N SER A 32 -15.81 21.89 2.81
CA SER A 32 -15.37 21.33 4.08
C SER A 32 -16.26 21.79 5.24
N PRO A 33 -16.28 21.08 6.39
CA PRO A 33 -17.09 21.50 7.54
C PRO A 33 -16.83 22.92 8.02
N ASP A 34 -15.60 23.42 7.87
CA ASP A 34 -15.23 24.82 8.21
C ASP A 34 -15.39 25.82 7.05
N GLY A 35 -15.74 25.32 5.84
CA GLY A 35 -15.96 26.14 4.65
C GLY A 35 -14.70 26.66 3.95
N VAL A 36 -13.50 26.23 4.38
CA VAL A 36 -12.23 26.71 3.79
C VAL A 36 -11.87 25.99 2.50
N LEU A 37 -12.10 24.67 2.44
CA LEU A 37 -11.94 23.88 1.23
C LEU A 37 -13.25 23.81 0.48
N GLU A 38 -13.16 23.94 -0.85
CA GLU A 38 -14.27 23.80 -1.78
C GLU A 38 -13.86 22.89 -2.92
N MET A 39 -14.61 21.81 -3.13
CA MET A 39 -14.47 20.89 -4.25
C MET A 39 -15.65 21.05 -5.19
N THR A 40 -15.39 21.03 -6.49
CA THR A 40 -16.44 21.00 -7.52
C THR A 40 -16.31 19.74 -8.34
N PHE A 41 -17.47 19.19 -8.76
CA PHE A 41 -17.60 18.07 -9.69
C PHE A 41 -18.48 18.47 -10.86
N GLN A 42 -18.12 18.06 -12.08
CA GLN A 42 -18.91 18.26 -13.30
C GLN A 42 -18.64 17.15 -14.32
N LEU A 43 -19.50 17.04 -15.32
CA LEU A 43 -19.21 16.33 -16.55
C LEU A 43 -18.87 17.33 -17.65
N THR A 44 -17.84 17.00 -18.45
CA THR A 44 -17.54 17.73 -19.69
C THR A 44 -18.63 17.49 -20.76
N ALA A 45 -18.55 18.17 -21.88
CA ALA A 45 -19.52 18.04 -22.97
C ALA A 45 -19.56 16.62 -23.59
N ASP A 46 -18.46 15.87 -23.51
CA ASP A 46 -18.34 14.47 -23.96
C ASP A 46 -18.63 13.46 -22.84
N GLY A 47 -19.01 13.94 -21.65
CA GLY A 47 -19.34 13.11 -20.51
C GLY A 47 -18.14 12.59 -19.72
N THR A 48 -16.99 13.27 -19.78
CA THR A 48 -15.83 12.96 -18.92
C THR A 48 -16.07 13.53 -17.53
N PRO A 49 -15.98 12.73 -16.45
CA PRO A 49 -16.05 13.24 -15.08
C PRO A 49 -14.82 14.07 -14.73
N GLN A 50 -15.04 15.26 -14.15
CA GLN A 50 -13.98 16.16 -13.69
C GLN A 50 -14.23 16.66 -12.27
N TYR A 51 -13.15 16.88 -11.52
CA TYR A 51 -13.18 17.58 -10.23
C TYR A 51 -12.18 18.71 -10.19
N ALA A 52 -12.37 19.66 -9.28
CA ALA A 52 -11.40 20.71 -8.95
C ALA A 52 -11.44 20.98 -7.45
N LEU A 53 -10.35 21.53 -6.88
CA LEU A 53 -10.22 21.83 -5.46
C LEU A 53 -9.64 23.23 -5.25
N ASN A 54 -10.29 24.02 -4.39
CA ASN A 54 -9.85 25.33 -3.94
C ASN A 54 -9.63 25.32 -2.42
N TYR A 55 -8.69 26.15 -1.93
CA TYR A 55 -8.45 26.42 -0.53
C TYR A 55 -8.53 27.94 -0.30
N ASP A 56 -9.49 28.42 0.49
CA ASP A 56 -9.73 29.84 0.75
C ASP A 56 -9.71 30.70 -0.54
N GLY A 57 -10.40 30.21 -1.59
CA GLY A 57 -10.45 30.83 -2.91
C GLY A 57 -9.21 30.68 -3.79
N GLN A 58 -8.11 30.12 -3.28
CA GLN A 58 -6.93 29.78 -4.08
C GLN A 58 -7.12 28.43 -4.77
N LYS A 59 -6.78 28.36 -6.04
CA LYS A 59 -6.80 27.10 -6.79
C LYS A 59 -5.69 26.16 -6.31
N VAL A 60 -6.04 24.94 -5.97
CA VAL A 60 -5.12 23.85 -5.57
C VAL A 60 -5.05 22.81 -6.68
N ILE A 61 -6.20 22.24 -7.04
CA ILE A 61 -6.34 21.33 -8.18
C ILE A 61 -7.25 22.01 -9.20
N LEU A 62 -6.75 22.17 -10.42
CA LEU A 62 -7.52 22.66 -11.57
C LEU A 62 -8.46 21.54 -12.06
N PRO A 63 -9.42 21.79 -12.97
CA PRO A 63 -10.26 20.74 -13.51
C PRO A 63 -9.42 19.55 -13.99
N SER A 64 -9.65 18.40 -13.38
CA SER A 64 -8.88 17.16 -13.53
C SER A 64 -9.80 16.01 -13.87
N ASP A 65 -9.45 15.27 -14.93
CA ASP A 65 -10.23 14.17 -15.44
C ASP A 65 -10.17 12.93 -14.55
N LEU A 66 -11.27 12.15 -14.57
CA LEU A 66 -11.43 10.93 -13.79
C LEU A 66 -11.95 9.80 -14.71
N GLY A 67 -11.58 8.55 -14.36
CA GLY A 67 -12.07 7.37 -15.07
C GLY A 67 -10.99 6.32 -15.31
N PHE A 68 -11.29 5.39 -16.22
CA PHE A 68 -10.43 4.23 -16.48
C PHE A 68 -10.34 3.89 -17.96
N GLU A 69 -9.21 3.37 -18.37
CA GLU A 69 -9.09 2.55 -19.56
C GLU A 69 -9.14 1.07 -19.12
N LEU A 70 -10.16 0.35 -19.58
CA LEU A 70 -10.36 -1.05 -19.24
C LEU A 70 -9.87 -1.94 -20.37
N ARG A 71 -9.27 -3.07 -20.03
CA ARG A 71 -9.13 -4.17 -20.99
C ARG A 71 -10.51 -4.76 -21.23
N GLY A 72 -10.87 -4.99 -22.50
CA GLY A 72 -12.09 -5.71 -22.84
C GLY A 72 -12.20 -7.05 -22.14
N VAL A 73 -13.41 -7.47 -21.80
CA VAL A 73 -13.69 -8.72 -21.10
C VAL A 73 -12.87 -9.85 -21.72
N LEU A 74 -12.13 -10.59 -20.91
CA LEU A 74 -11.40 -11.81 -21.29
C LEU A 74 -12.40 -12.92 -21.68
N LYS A 75 -13.22 -12.69 -22.72
CA LYS A 75 -13.83 -13.80 -23.41
C LYS A 75 -12.72 -14.49 -24.16
N ALA A 76 -12.63 -15.79 -23.98
CA ALA A 76 -11.69 -16.65 -24.67
C ALA A 76 -11.48 -16.15 -26.10
N GLN A 77 -10.24 -15.89 -26.47
CA GLN A 77 -9.88 -15.50 -27.84
C GLN A 77 -10.53 -16.47 -28.77
N LYS A 78 -11.30 -15.98 -29.74
CA LYS A 78 -11.87 -16.88 -30.76
C LYS A 78 -10.71 -17.41 -31.57
N LEU A 79 -10.49 -18.71 -31.50
CA LEU A 79 -9.63 -19.38 -32.43
C LEU A 79 -10.29 -19.40 -33.81
N VAL A 80 -9.63 -18.82 -34.79
CA VAL A 80 -10.04 -18.84 -36.17
C VAL A 80 -9.15 -19.82 -36.91
N TYR A 81 -9.77 -20.89 -37.41
CA TYR A 81 -9.08 -21.85 -38.27
C TYR A 81 -9.09 -21.30 -39.70
N ASN A 82 -7.93 -20.89 -40.17
CA ASN A 82 -7.75 -20.34 -41.50
C ASN A 82 -7.75 -21.45 -42.58
N ALA A 83 -8.09 -21.08 -43.81
CA ALA A 83 -8.12 -22.03 -44.93
C ALA A 83 -6.75 -22.62 -45.28
N ASP A 84 -5.65 -21.98 -44.87
CA ASP A 84 -4.26 -22.43 -45.04
C ASP A 84 -3.79 -23.39 -43.92
N GLY A 85 -4.68 -23.76 -42.99
CA GLY A 85 -4.40 -24.64 -41.87
C GLY A 85 -3.76 -23.92 -40.65
N THR A 86 -3.56 -22.62 -40.70
CA THR A 86 -3.07 -21.85 -39.55
C THR A 86 -4.21 -21.51 -38.58
N ILE A 87 -3.84 -21.29 -37.30
CA ILE A 87 -4.78 -20.85 -36.27
C ILE A 87 -4.42 -19.42 -35.90
N SER A 88 -5.32 -18.51 -36.14
CA SER A 88 -5.22 -17.13 -35.63
C SER A 88 -6.10 -16.91 -34.41
N LYS A 89 -5.74 -15.90 -33.63
CA LYS A 89 -6.52 -15.47 -32.46
C LYS A 89 -7.10 -14.09 -32.77
N GLU A 90 -8.42 -13.98 -32.75
CA GLU A 90 -9.09 -12.70 -32.81
C GLU A 90 -9.34 -12.17 -31.41
N ASP A 91 -8.74 -11.05 -31.06
CA ASP A 91 -9.12 -10.28 -29.89
C ASP A 91 -10.50 -9.66 -30.16
N ARG A 92 -11.50 -10.14 -29.43
CA ARG A 92 -12.90 -9.78 -29.68
C ARG A 92 -13.34 -8.45 -29.12
N GLN A 93 -12.50 -7.77 -28.33
CA GLN A 93 -12.88 -6.45 -27.82
C GLN A 93 -11.66 -5.53 -27.75
N PRO A 94 -11.76 -4.33 -28.34
CA PRO A 94 -10.77 -3.29 -28.14
C PRO A 94 -10.75 -2.86 -26.67
N THR A 95 -9.68 -2.18 -26.29
CA THR A 95 -9.58 -1.42 -25.04
C THR A 95 -10.85 -0.62 -24.82
N GLN A 96 -11.48 -0.76 -23.65
CA GLN A 96 -12.74 -0.09 -23.39
C GLN A 96 -12.48 1.20 -22.65
N GLN A 97 -12.81 2.30 -23.28
CA GLN A 97 -12.85 3.61 -22.67
C GLN A 97 -13.94 3.63 -21.59
N PHE A 98 -13.57 3.89 -20.37
CA PHE A 98 -14.47 4.04 -19.24
C PHE A 98 -14.14 5.34 -18.48
N TYR A 99 -13.88 6.40 -19.25
CA TYR A 99 -13.54 7.75 -18.79
C TYR A 99 -14.40 8.83 -19.50
N GLU A 100 -15.24 8.48 -20.46
CA GLU A 100 -16.11 9.40 -21.22
C GLU A 100 -17.48 8.80 -21.49
N GLY A 101 -18.41 9.60 -21.97
CA GLY A 101 -19.76 9.18 -22.33
C GLY A 101 -20.66 8.94 -21.12
N PHE A 102 -20.31 9.48 -19.95
CA PHE A 102 -21.12 9.35 -18.75
C PHE A 102 -22.25 10.38 -18.70
N ALA A 103 -23.34 9.95 -18.05
CA ALA A 103 -24.42 10.81 -17.56
C ALA A 103 -24.54 10.61 -16.04
N VAL A 104 -24.92 11.65 -15.32
CA VAL A 104 -25.24 11.56 -13.90
C VAL A 104 -26.59 10.88 -13.72
N GLU A 105 -26.64 9.78 -12.99
CA GLU A 105 -27.88 9.07 -12.64
C GLU A 105 -28.50 9.65 -11.37
N SER A 106 -27.68 9.90 -10.34
CA SER A 106 -28.10 10.56 -9.10
C SER A 106 -26.92 11.20 -8.38
N VAL A 107 -27.23 12.13 -7.49
CA VAL A 107 -26.28 12.79 -6.59
C VAL A 107 -26.81 12.71 -5.16
N GLU A 108 -25.97 12.31 -4.23
CA GLU A 108 -26.30 12.21 -2.81
C GLU A 108 -25.28 13.02 -2.01
N THR A 109 -25.75 13.69 -0.96
CA THR A 109 -24.89 14.43 -0.02
C THR A 109 -25.10 13.97 1.39
N ALA A 110 -24.04 13.92 2.20
CA ALA A 110 -24.10 13.59 3.60
C ALA A 110 -23.09 14.43 4.41
N THR A 111 -23.27 14.44 5.71
CA THR A 111 -22.32 15.00 6.67
C THR A 111 -22.01 13.94 7.71
N PHE A 112 -20.79 13.92 8.22
CA PHE A 112 -20.36 12.98 9.22
C PHE A 112 -19.50 13.67 10.27
N ASP A 113 -19.70 13.37 11.55
CA ASP A 113 -18.91 13.91 12.65
C ASP A 113 -18.94 12.93 13.82
N GLU A 114 -17.85 12.26 14.04
CA GLU A 114 -17.65 11.38 15.20
C GLU A 114 -16.22 11.47 15.72
N THR A 115 -15.99 10.99 16.93
CA THR A 115 -14.66 10.81 17.49
C THR A 115 -14.45 9.35 17.79
N TRP A 116 -13.33 8.79 17.36
CA TRP A 116 -12.95 7.40 17.56
C TRP A 116 -11.64 7.30 18.32
N GLU A 117 -11.39 6.14 18.92
CA GLU A 117 -10.19 5.85 19.69
C GLU A 117 -9.31 4.86 18.91
N PRO A 118 -8.10 5.26 18.51
CA PRO A 118 -7.16 4.32 17.92
C PRO A 118 -6.69 3.29 18.96
N VAL A 119 -6.33 2.09 18.49
CA VAL A 119 -5.83 1.01 19.35
C VAL A 119 -4.59 1.44 20.14
N TRP A 120 -3.72 2.19 19.48
CA TRP A 120 -2.52 2.83 20.04
C TRP A 120 -2.08 3.93 19.09
N GLY A 121 -1.14 4.77 19.51
CA GLY A 121 -0.65 5.86 18.68
C GLY A 121 -0.33 7.11 19.50
N GLU A 122 -0.17 8.22 18.81
CA GLU A 122 0.21 9.50 19.41
C GLU A 122 -0.98 10.22 20.06
N GLU A 123 -2.19 9.92 19.62
CA GLU A 123 -3.42 10.57 20.08
C GLU A 123 -4.38 9.53 20.67
N ALA A 124 -5.02 9.89 21.78
CA ALA A 124 -6.02 9.03 22.41
C ALA A 124 -7.37 9.07 21.66
N GLN A 125 -7.67 10.15 20.97
CA GLN A 125 -8.91 10.38 20.24
C GLN A 125 -8.66 11.10 18.95
N ILE A 126 -9.31 10.65 17.86
CA ILE A 126 -9.24 11.25 16.53
C ILE A 126 -10.66 11.61 16.10
N ARG A 127 -10.86 12.87 15.70
CA ARG A 127 -12.11 13.32 15.12
C ARG A 127 -12.17 12.98 13.63
N ASN A 128 -13.27 12.35 13.22
CA ASN A 128 -13.60 12.07 11.83
C ASN A 128 -14.79 12.94 11.43
N ASN A 129 -14.51 14.07 10.77
CA ASN A 129 -15.51 15.08 10.43
C ASN A 129 -15.36 15.50 8.97
N TYR A 130 -16.37 15.20 8.15
CA TYR A 130 -16.35 15.52 6.73
C TYR A 130 -17.76 15.79 6.19
N ASN A 131 -17.80 16.47 5.05
CA ASN A 131 -18.96 16.48 4.16
C ASN A 131 -18.71 15.54 2.98
N GLU A 132 -19.75 14.84 2.54
CA GLU A 132 -19.67 13.81 1.49
C GLU A 132 -20.55 14.15 0.30
N LEU A 133 -20.03 13.85 -0.89
CA LEU A 133 -20.75 13.86 -2.16
C LEU A 133 -20.56 12.51 -2.84
N LEU A 134 -21.66 11.82 -3.14
CA LEU A 134 -21.67 10.61 -3.94
C LEU A 134 -22.33 10.91 -5.28
N VAL A 135 -21.60 10.70 -6.38
CA VAL A 135 -22.11 10.89 -7.73
C VAL A 135 -22.22 9.54 -8.42
N ASN A 136 -23.45 9.10 -8.68
CA ASN A 136 -23.73 7.88 -9.43
C ASN A 136 -23.76 8.18 -10.92
N LEU A 137 -22.94 7.47 -11.70
CA LEU A 137 -22.71 7.65 -13.11
C LEU A 137 -23.13 6.42 -13.91
N VAL A 138 -23.68 6.64 -15.09
CA VAL A 138 -23.94 5.60 -16.09
C VAL A 138 -23.30 5.99 -17.42
N GLN A 139 -22.50 5.11 -17.99
CA GLN A 139 -21.97 5.29 -19.33
C GLN A 139 -23.07 4.97 -20.35
N THR A 140 -23.50 5.97 -21.11
CA THR A 140 -24.72 5.89 -21.95
C THR A 140 -24.64 4.84 -23.06
N SER A 141 -23.42 4.60 -23.59
CA SER A 141 -23.22 3.65 -24.70
C SER A 141 -23.19 2.17 -24.26
N THR A 142 -22.87 1.91 -22.99
CA THR A 142 -22.66 0.54 -22.45
C THR A 142 -23.61 0.18 -21.32
N GLU A 143 -24.34 1.16 -20.78
CA GLU A 143 -25.18 1.06 -19.58
C GLU A 143 -24.38 0.58 -18.34
N ARG A 144 -23.06 0.73 -18.36
CA ARG A 144 -22.19 0.40 -17.22
C ARG A 144 -22.21 1.53 -16.21
N LYS A 145 -22.20 1.15 -14.95
CA LYS A 145 -22.31 2.07 -13.82
C LYS A 145 -21.00 2.16 -13.05
N MET A 146 -20.72 3.36 -12.57
CA MET A 146 -19.65 3.69 -11.66
C MET A 146 -20.15 4.81 -10.74
N ALA A 147 -19.75 4.80 -9.48
CA ALA A 147 -19.95 5.95 -8.61
C ALA A 147 -18.61 6.54 -8.23
N ILE A 148 -18.59 7.84 -7.95
CA ILE A 148 -17.42 8.52 -7.38
C ILE A 148 -17.87 9.14 -6.07
N ARG A 149 -17.21 8.72 -4.99
CA ARG A 149 -17.44 9.21 -3.63
C ARG A 149 -16.35 10.18 -3.25
N PHE A 150 -16.73 11.39 -2.88
CA PHE A 150 -15.86 12.45 -2.38
C PHE A 150 -16.15 12.70 -0.90
N ARG A 151 -15.11 12.76 -0.08
CA ARG A 151 -15.16 13.19 1.32
C ARG A 151 -14.24 14.39 1.49
N LEU A 152 -14.80 15.51 1.88
CA LEU A 152 -14.06 16.74 2.08
C LEU A 152 -13.96 17.06 3.57
N TYR A 153 -12.73 16.99 4.06
CA TYR A 153 -12.32 17.30 5.41
C TYR A 153 -11.80 18.75 5.49
N ASN A 154 -11.50 19.24 6.69
CA ASN A 154 -10.89 20.55 6.85
C ASN A 154 -9.41 20.60 6.41
N ASP A 155 -8.76 19.44 6.32
CA ASP A 155 -7.35 19.25 5.97
C ASP A 155 -7.12 18.56 4.62
N GLY A 156 -8.19 18.29 3.86
CA GLY A 156 -8.02 17.68 2.53
C GLY A 156 -9.25 16.97 1.98
N LEU A 157 -9.05 16.46 0.78
CA LEU A 157 -10.01 15.70 -0.01
C LEU A 157 -9.58 14.23 -0.10
N GLY A 158 -10.52 13.32 0.16
CA GLY A 158 -10.42 11.92 -0.26
C GLY A 158 -11.49 11.61 -1.30
N PHE A 159 -11.15 10.87 -2.34
CA PHE A 159 -12.15 10.34 -3.28
C PHE A 159 -11.78 8.94 -3.76
N ARG A 160 -12.81 8.15 -4.08
CA ARG A 160 -12.64 6.80 -4.62
C ARG A 160 -13.73 6.47 -5.64
N TYR A 161 -13.44 5.48 -6.47
CA TYR A 161 -14.41 4.92 -7.38
C TYR A 161 -15.08 3.70 -6.75
N GLU A 162 -16.39 3.57 -6.95
CA GLU A 162 -17.19 2.46 -6.49
C GLU A 162 -17.92 1.83 -7.68
N PHE A 163 -17.81 0.52 -7.82
CA PHE A 163 -18.42 -0.23 -8.90
C PHE A 163 -19.52 -1.12 -8.31
N PRO A 164 -20.80 -0.78 -8.50
CA PRO A 164 -21.92 -1.56 -7.99
C PRO A 164 -22.01 -2.92 -8.70
N TYR A 165 -22.68 -3.86 -8.08
CA TYR A 165 -23.02 -5.12 -8.76
C TYR A 165 -23.81 -4.86 -10.04
N GLN A 166 -23.33 -5.38 -11.17
CA GLN A 166 -23.94 -5.21 -12.48
C GLN A 166 -23.54 -6.36 -13.42
N LYS A 167 -24.49 -6.83 -14.26
CA LYS A 167 -24.25 -8.00 -15.12
C LYS A 167 -23.32 -7.72 -16.29
N ASN A 168 -23.28 -6.48 -16.77
CA ASN A 168 -22.50 -6.05 -17.94
C ASN A 168 -21.06 -5.61 -17.59
N LEU A 169 -20.71 -5.62 -16.28
CA LEU A 169 -19.36 -5.38 -15.77
C LEU A 169 -19.15 -6.18 -14.48
N SER A 170 -19.29 -7.50 -14.52
CA SER A 170 -19.15 -8.36 -13.34
C SER A 170 -17.67 -8.64 -12.97
N TYR A 171 -16.80 -8.67 -13.97
CA TYR A 171 -15.35 -8.79 -13.85
C TYR A 171 -14.70 -7.91 -14.91
N PHE A 172 -13.66 -7.19 -14.54
CA PHE A 172 -12.92 -6.36 -15.46
C PHE A 172 -11.44 -6.24 -15.07
N VAL A 173 -10.63 -5.85 -16.05
CA VAL A 173 -9.20 -5.60 -15.86
C VAL A 173 -8.96 -4.12 -16.15
N ILE A 174 -8.32 -3.45 -15.21
CA ILE A 174 -7.86 -2.07 -15.37
C ILE A 174 -6.58 -2.11 -16.18
N LYS A 175 -6.56 -1.39 -17.30
CA LYS A 175 -5.36 -1.12 -18.07
C LYS A 175 -4.67 0.13 -17.55
N GLU A 176 -5.43 1.23 -17.40
CA GLU A 176 -4.95 2.48 -16.81
C GLU A 176 -6.05 3.11 -15.95
N GLU A 177 -5.68 3.69 -14.83
CA GLU A 177 -6.51 4.63 -14.08
C GLU A 177 -6.18 6.04 -14.56
N MET A 178 -7.18 6.75 -15.08
CA MET A 178 -7.00 8.05 -15.74
C MET A 178 -7.13 9.23 -14.77
N THR A 179 -7.07 8.98 -13.47
CA THR A 179 -7.17 10.01 -12.43
C THR A 179 -6.07 11.06 -12.58
N GLN A 180 -6.47 12.31 -12.75
CA GLN A 180 -5.59 13.45 -12.88
C GLN A 180 -5.54 14.30 -11.61
N PHE A 181 -4.41 14.99 -11.43
CA PHE A 181 -4.17 16.02 -10.42
C PHE A 181 -3.49 17.20 -11.13
N ALA A 182 -4.27 18.07 -11.77
CA ALA A 182 -3.77 19.23 -12.48
C ALA A 182 -3.47 20.36 -11.49
N LEU A 183 -2.20 20.66 -11.28
CA LEU A 183 -1.77 21.64 -10.30
C LEU A 183 -1.85 23.05 -10.83
N ALA A 184 -2.07 24.02 -9.93
CA ALA A 184 -2.23 25.43 -10.28
C ALA A 184 -0.90 26.14 -10.65
N GLY A 185 0.25 25.47 -10.57
CA GLY A 185 1.54 26.06 -10.90
C GLY A 185 2.72 25.11 -10.74
N ASP A 186 3.90 25.62 -11.06
CA ASP A 186 5.19 24.95 -10.89
C ASP A 186 5.63 25.00 -9.42
N HIS A 187 5.13 24.09 -8.61
CA HIS A 187 5.37 24.07 -7.17
C HIS A 187 6.76 23.54 -6.81
N THR A 188 7.26 23.90 -5.64
CA THR A 188 8.40 23.20 -5.03
C THR A 188 7.90 21.85 -4.54
N ALA A 189 8.59 20.77 -4.90
CA ALA A 189 8.26 19.40 -4.52
C ALA A 189 9.42 18.71 -3.81
N TRP A 190 9.10 17.85 -2.86
CA TRP A 190 10.01 16.87 -2.26
C TRP A 190 9.54 15.49 -2.74
N TRP A 191 10.36 14.86 -3.54
CA TRP A 191 9.98 13.67 -4.28
C TRP A 191 11.10 12.63 -4.34
N ILE A 192 10.73 11.40 -4.61
CA ILE A 192 11.61 10.30 -4.97
C ILE A 192 11.17 9.72 -6.32
N PRO A 193 12.08 9.04 -7.07
CA PRO A 193 11.73 8.35 -8.30
C PRO A 193 10.55 7.42 -8.13
N GLY A 194 9.65 7.41 -9.10
CA GLY A 194 8.57 6.43 -9.17
C GLY A 194 9.14 5.05 -9.50
N ASP A 195 9.03 4.11 -8.58
CA ASP A 195 9.63 2.79 -8.67
C ASP A 195 8.63 1.73 -8.23
N TYR A 196 8.57 0.60 -8.94
CA TYR A 196 7.60 -0.46 -8.67
C TYR A 196 7.97 -1.37 -7.50
N ASP A 197 9.22 -1.28 -7.01
CA ASP A 197 9.76 -2.27 -6.09
C ASP A 197 10.39 -1.67 -4.82
N THR A 198 10.66 -0.36 -4.79
CA THR A 198 11.30 0.29 -3.63
C THR A 198 10.84 1.72 -3.40
N GLN A 199 10.94 2.18 -2.14
CA GLN A 199 10.80 3.58 -1.73
C GLN A 199 12.06 4.08 -1.00
N GLU A 200 13.19 3.41 -1.14
CA GLU A 200 14.43 3.67 -0.37
C GLU A 200 15.34 4.70 -1.03
N TYR A 201 14.80 5.55 -1.90
CA TYR A 201 15.53 6.68 -2.47
C TYR A 201 15.63 7.85 -1.49
N ASN A 202 16.70 8.64 -1.63
CA ASN A 202 16.78 9.93 -0.95
C ASN A 202 15.81 10.93 -1.57
N PHE A 203 15.12 11.72 -0.74
CA PHE A 203 14.26 12.78 -1.24
C PHE A 203 15.04 13.85 -1.97
N THR A 204 14.54 14.26 -3.13
CA THR A 204 15.05 15.37 -3.94
C THR A 204 14.09 16.54 -3.83
N GLU A 205 14.64 17.72 -3.54
CA GLU A 205 13.89 18.98 -3.60
C GLU A 205 14.11 19.67 -4.96
N SER A 206 13.00 20.00 -5.63
CA SER A 206 13.04 20.74 -6.89
C SER A 206 11.71 21.40 -7.24
N ARG A 207 11.69 22.24 -8.28
CA ARG A 207 10.45 22.57 -8.97
C ARG A 207 9.94 21.36 -9.73
N LEU A 208 8.63 21.31 -9.98
CA LEU A 208 8.03 20.24 -10.80
C LEU A 208 8.64 20.19 -12.20
N SER A 209 8.87 21.35 -12.81
CA SER A 209 9.52 21.47 -14.13
C SER A 209 10.95 20.93 -14.19
N GLU A 210 11.61 20.74 -13.05
CA GLU A 210 12.99 20.26 -12.96
C GLU A 210 13.10 18.74 -12.71
N ILE A 211 11.99 18.04 -12.43
CA ILE A 211 12.00 16.61 -12.05
C ILE A 211 12.75 15.78 -13.09
N ALA A 212 12.38 15.87 -14.37
CA ALA A 212 13.02 15.08 -15.42
C ALA A 212 14.54 15.34 -15.54
N GLY A 213 14.95 16.61 -15.34
CA GLY A 213 16.37 17.00 -15.40
C GLY A 213 17.18 16.49 -14.21
N LYS A 214 16.55 16.22 -13.09
CA LYS A 214 17.21 15.74 -11.86
C LYS A 214 17.05 14.23 -11.64
N MET A 215 16.20 13.56 -12.40
CA MET A 215 15.86 12.13 -12.20
C MET A 215 17.10 11.24 -12.14
N GLN A 216 18.05 11.41 -13.08
CA GLN A 216 19.28 10.59 -13.10
C GLN A 216 20.14 10.75 -11.84
N GLN A 217 20.09 11.92 -11.19
CA GLN A 217 20.83 12.17 -9.94
C GLN A 217 20.06 11.67 -8.72
N ALA A 218 18.73 11.62 -8.80
CA ALA A 218 17.86 11.12 -7.74
C ALA A 218 17.88 9.58 -7.62
N ILE A 219 18.19 8.89 -8.73
CA ILE A 219 18.35 7.43 -8.72
C ILE A 219 19.70 7.09 -8.08
N ASN A 220 19.64 6.60 -6.85
CA ASN A 220 20.81 6.11 -6.13
C ASN A 220 20.84 4.56 -6.15
N PRO A 221 22.04 3.94 -6.06
CA PRO A 221 22.15 2.49 -6.03
C PRO A 221 21.38 1.88 -4.86
N ASN A 222 20.50 0.96 -5.17
CA ASN A 222 19.92 0.02 -4.24
C ASN A 222 19.59 -1.29 -4.97
N ASP A 223 19.14 -2.32 -4.27
CA ASP A 223 19.06 -3.67 -4.84
C ASP A 223 17.82 -3.92 -5.72
N SER A 224 16.79 -3.09 -5.63
CA SER A 224 15.50 -3.30 -6.32
C SER A 224 15.06 -2.03 -7.04
N GLN A 225 15.73 -1.69 -8.13
CA GLN A 225 15.48 -0.46 -8.90
C GLN A 225 14.69 -0.76 -10.17
N THR A 226 13.44 -0.31 -10.20
CA THR A 226 12.58 -0.34 -11.39
C THR A 226 11.90 1.01 -11.62
N PRO A 227 12.68 2.14 -11.72
CA PRO A 227 12.10 3.44 -12.03
C PRO A 227 11.47 3.38 -13.42
N TYR A 228 10.19 3.74 -13.53
CA TYR A 228 9.43 3.51 -14.76
C TYR A 228 9.46 4.69 -15.73
N SER A 229 9.78 5.91 -15.27
CA SER A 229 9.76 7.12 -16.12
C SER A 229 10.66 8.21 -15.56
N VAL A 230 11.15 9.08 -16.45
CA VAL A 230 11.90 10.30 -16.06
C VAL A 230 11.00 11.37 -15.46
N ASN A 231 9.69 11.28 -15.65
CA ASN A 231 8.70 12.17 -15.06
C ASN A 231 7.89 11.49 -13.94
N GLY A 232 8.22 10.24 -13.65
CA GLY A 232 7.50 9.41 -12.66
C GLY A 232 8.00 9.66 -11.25
N VAL A 233 7.07 9.89 -10.33
CA VAL A 233 7.37 10.07 -8.91
C VAL A 233 6.52 9.15 -8.05
N GLN A 234 7.05 8.85 -6.86
CA GLN A 234 6.35 8.05 -5.85
C GLN A 234 5.28 8.89 -5.12
N THR A 235 4.23 8.27 -4.61
CA THR A 235 3.42 8.80 -3.52
C THR A 235 4.01 8.33 -2.17
N SER A 236 3.95 9.10 -1.09
CA SER A 236 3.28 10.39 -0.96
C SER A 236 4.15 11.51 -1.54
N LEU A 237 3.55 12.32 -2.40
CA LEU A 237 4.23 13.45 -3.01
C LEU A 237 3.95 14.73 -2.22
N GLN A 238 5.00 15.30 -1.65
CA GLN A 238 4.92 16.53 -0.88
C GLN A 238 5.27 17.75 -1.73
N MET A 239 4.45 18.79 -1.67
CA MET A 239 4.65 20.02 -2.42
C MET A 239 4.37 21.27 -1.58
N ARG A 240 4.91 22.41 -2.04
CA ARG A 240 4.61 23.73 -1.50
C ARG A 240 4.41 24.72 -2.64
N THR A 241 3.30 25.44 -2.59
CA THR A 241 3.01 26.54 -3.53
C THR A 241 3.86 27.77 -3.22
N ASP A 242 3.98 28.68 -4.17
CA ASP A 242 4.66 29.97 -3.93
C ASP A 242 3.89 30.87 -2.93
N SER A 243 2.58 30.66 -2.79
CA SER A 243 1.76 31.32 -1.74
C SER A 243 1.94 30.74 -0.35
N GLY A 244 2.66 29.61 -0.21
CA GLY A 244 2.98 29.00 1.07
C GLY A 244 2.04 27.87 1.51
N LEU A 245 1.06 27.48 0.69
CA LEU A 245 0.25 26.27 0.96
C LEU A 245 1.07 25.01 0.76
N TYR A 246 0.88 24.05 1.64
CA TYR A 246 1.43 22.70 1.52
C TYR A 246 0.37 21.78 0.96
N ILE A 247 0.76 20.98 -0.03
CA ILE A 247 -0.09 20.01 -0.72
C ILE A 247 0.58 18.65 -0.66
N ASN A 248 -0.18 17.61 -0.33
CA ASN A 248 0.31 16.23 -0.41
C ASN A 248 -0.68 15.38 -1.20
N ILE A 249 -0.16 14.63 -2.17
CA ILE A 249 -0.94 13.65 -2.94
C ILE A 249 -0.52 12.26 -2.50
N HIS A 250 -1.50 11.46 -2.07
CA HIS A 250 -1.29 10.09 -1.61
C HIS A 250 -2.55 9.24 -1.82
N GLU A 251 -2.57 8.07 -1.19
CA GLU A 251 -3.70 7.14 -1.17
C GLU A 251 -3.96 6.61 0.24
N ALA A 252 -5.17 6.11 0.48
CA ALA A 252 -5.54 5.48 1.74
C ALA A 252 -6.37 4.22 1.49
N ALA A 253 -6.39 3.30 2.46
CA ALA A 253 -7.07 2.01 2.37
C ALA A 253 -6.66 1.23 1.09
N LEU A 254 -5.35 1.05 0.91
CA LEU A 254 -4.79 0.27 -0.19
C LEU A 254 -5.03 -1.22 0.07
N LEU A 255 -6.18 -1.71 -0.40
CA LEU A 255 -6.64 -3.08 -0.25
C LEU A 255 -7.06 -3.61 -1.63
N ASP A 256 -6.58 -4.79 -1.99
CA ASP A 256 -6.89 -5.48 -3.26
C ASP A 256 -6.74 -4.61 -4.52
N TYR A 257 -5.70 -3.80 -4.53
CA TYR A 257 -5.41 -2.84 -5.58
C TYR A 257 -3.90 -2.55 -5.65
N PRO A 258 -3.33 -2.22 -6.82
CA PRO A 258 -1.91 -1.86 -6.92
C PRO A 258 -1.64 -0.45 -6.37
N CYS A 259 -0.42 -0.22 -5.88
CA CYS A 259 0.01 1.12 -5.46
C CYS A 259 -0.06 2.13 -6.59
N MET A 260 -0.44 3.36 -6.22
CA MET A 260 -0.43 4.51 -7.11
C MET A 260 0.92 5.23 -7.07
N HIS A 261 1.50 5.40 -8.24
CA HIS A 261 2.55 6.37 -8.56
C HIS A 261 1.95 7.51 -9.39
N LEU A 262 2.74 8.50 -9.71
CA LEU A 262 2.29 9.68 -10.45
C LEU A 262 3.21 9.95 -11.63
N GLU A 263 2.65 10.11 -12.82
CA GLU A 263 3.37 10.54 -14.03
C GLU A 263 3.08 12.01 -14.31
N LEU A 264 4.10 12.86 -14.37
CA LEU A 264 3.98 14.29 -14.58
C LEU A 264 3.98 14.64 -16.07
N ASP A 265 2.96 15.39 -16.52
CA ASP A 265 3.11 16.23 -17.72
C ASP A 265 3.75 17.57 -17.33
N PRO A 266 5.04 17.80 -17.65
CA PRO A 266 5.75 19.01 -17.23
C PRO A 266 5.30 20.29 -17.96
N LYS A 267 4.47 20.17 -19.00
CA LYS A 267 3.93 21.33 -19.72
C LYS A 267 2.71 21.93 -19.05
N THR A 268 1.90 21.08 -18.44
CA THR A 268 0.64 21.47 -17.80
C THR A 268 0.68 21.37 -16.29
N PHE A 269 1.76 20.82 -15.71
CA PHE A 269 1.88 20.46 -14.30
C PHE A 269 0.75 19.56 -13.82
N THR A 270 0.33 18.64 -14.70
CA THR A 270 -0.70 17.66 -14.41
C THR A 270 -0.04 16.31 -14.10
N PHE A 271 -0.30 15.79 -12.92
CA PHE A 271 -0.01 14.40 -12.62
C PHE A 271 -1.16 13.51 -13.06
N VAL A 272 -0.81 12.34 -13.59
CA VAL A 272 -1.76 11.27 -13.87
C VAL A 272 -1.39 10.07 -13.02
N SER A 273 -2.39 9.40 -12.45
CA SER A 273 -2.19 8.14 -11.74
C SER A 273 -1.47 7.13 -12.62
N HIS A 274 -0.42 6.53 -12.09
CA HIS A 274 0.31 5.45 -12.72
C HIS A 274 0.41 4.29 -11.74
N LEU A 275 -0.39 3.26 -11.99
CA LEU A 275 -0.47 2.10 -11.10
C LEU A 275 0.64 1.10 -11.40
N THR A 276 1.13 0.40 -10.38
CA THR A 276 2.08 -0.69 -10.57
C THR A 276 1.45 -1.83 -11.37
N PRO A 277 2.07 -2.27 -12.48
CA PRO A 277 1.56 -3.38 -13.27
C PRO A 277 1.82 -4.74 -12.63
N ASP A 278 1.01 -5.73 -13.01
CA ASP A 278 1.34 -7.15 -12.82
C ASP A 278 2.34 -7.63 -13.90
N ALA A 279 2.79 -8.89 -13.81
CA ALA A 279 3.71 -9.50 -14.76
C ALA A 279 3.20 -9.50 -16.22
N GLN A 280 1.93 -9.24 -16.46
CA GLN A 280 1.33 -9.13 -17.80
C GLN A 280 1.13 -7.68 -18.25
N GLY A 281 1.50 -6.71 -17.42
CA GLY A 281 1.33 -5.29 -17.68
C GLY A 281 -0.06 -4.74 -17.34
N TRP A 282 -0.91 -5.51 -16.62
CA TRP A 282 -2.23 -5.06 -16.19
C TRP A 282 -2.16 -4.42 -14.80
N LYS A 283 -2.99 -3.41 -14.56
CA LYS A 283 -2.94 -2.63 -13.35
C LYS A 283 -3.82 -3.20 -12.24
N GLY A 284 -4.97 -3.77 -12.56
CA GLY A 284 -5.85 -4.35 -11.55
C GLY A 284 -6.87 -5.31 -12.14
N ARG A 285 -7.23 -6.32 -11.37
CA ARG A 285 -8.23 -7.34 -11.70
C ARG A 285 -9.35 -7.22 -10.69
N MET A 286 -10.50 -6.73 -11.14
CA MET A 286 -11.59 -6.32 -10.27
C MET A 286 -12.84 -7.18 -10.51
N GLN A 287 -13.60 -7.40 -9.45
CA GLN A 287 -14.88 -8.10 -9.49
C GLN A 287 -15.92 -7.28 -8.74
N THR A 288 -17.03 -6.94 -9.40
CA THR A 288 -18.10 -6.13 -8.78
C THR A 288 -18.98 -6.96 -7.82
N PRO A 289 -19.45 -6.38 -6.70
CA PRO A 289 -19.22 -5.00 -6.27
C PRO A 289 -17.80 -4.82 -5.72
N CYS A 290 -17.16 -3.70 -6.02
CA CYS A 290 -15.82 -3.37 -5.52
C CYS A 290 -15.61 -1.85 -5.51
N ASN A 291 -14.55 -1.43 -4.85
CA ASN A 291 -14.10 -0.03 -4.86
C ASN A 291 -12.58 0.03 -4.97
N THR A 292 -12.07 1.17 -5.41
CA THR A 292 -10.63 1.47 -5.37
C THR A 292 -10.22 1.96 -3.98
N PRO A 293 -8.92 2.02 -3.68
CA PRO A 293 -8.42 2.85 -2.60
C PRO A 293 -8.85 4.32 -2.75
N TRP A 294 -8.76 5.07 -1.67
CA TRP A 294 -8.97 6.50 -1.72
C TRP A 294 -7.77 7.19 -2.35
N ARG A 295 -8.02 8.12 -3.25
CA ARG A 295 -7.05 9.12 -3.71
C ARG A 295 -7.16 10.32 -2.80
N THR A 296 -6.04 10.83 -2.30
CA THR A 296 -6.05 11.91 -1.31
C THR A 296 -5.28 13.12 -1.77
N VAL A 297 -5.82 14.30 -1.46
CA VAL A 297 -5.16 15.59 -1.62
C VAL A 297 -5.26 16.33 -0.29
N GLN A 298 -4.20 16.29 0.51
CA GLN A 298 -4.12 17.09 1.72
C GLN A 298 -3.70 18.51 1.38
N VAL A 299 -4.31 19.49 2.05
CA VAL A 299 -3.97 20.92 1.89
C VAL A 299 -3.88 21.57 3.26
N ALA A 300 -2.76 22.24 3.52
CA ALA A 300 -2.53 22.87 4.80
C ALA A 300 -1.78 24.22 4.67
N PRO A 301 -2.01 25.18 5.58
CA PRO A 301 -1.34 26.48 5.57
C PRO A 301 0.11 26.41 6.07
N SER A 302 0.56 25.29 6.62
CA SER A 302 1.92 25.08 7.10
C SER A 302 2.29 23.60 7.11
N ALA A 303 3.59 23.30 7.12
CA ALA A 303 4.10 21.93 7.23
C ALA A 303 3.65 21.23 8.51
N THR A 304 3.60 21.96 9.64
CA THR A 304 3.16 21.41 10.92
C THR A 304 1.68 21.10 10.94
N ALA A 305 0.85 21.92 10.30
CA ALA A 305 -0.59 21.63 10.13
C ALA A 305 -0.81 20.38 9.25
N GLN A 306 0.00 20.22 8.21
CA GLN A 306 -0.08 19.01 7.37
C GLN A 306 0.37 17.76 8.12
N LEU A 307 1.44 17.83 8.92
CA LEU A 307 1.89 16.73 9.76
C LEU A 307 0.82 16.30 10.78
N ALA A 308 0.00 17.23 11.24
CA ALA A 308 -1.10 16.98 12.17
C ALA A 308 -2.35 16.37 11.50
N SER A 309 -2.40 16.27 10.18
CA SER A 309 -3.55 15.67 9.48
C SER A 309 -3.81 14.21 9.87
N ARG A 310 -5.08 13.87 10.00
CA ARG A 310 -5.53 12.49 10.24
C ARG A 310 -6.39 11.95 9.09
N LEU A 311 -6.33 12.64 7.94
CA LEU A 311 -7.11 12.29 6.74
C LEU A 311 -6.93 10.81 6.36
N ILE A 312 -5.68 10.34 6.28
CA ILE A 312 -5.38 8.96 5.88
C ILE A 312 -5.99 7.96 6.85
N LEU A 313 -5.90 8.21 8.16
CA LEU A 313 -6.49 7.33 9.18
C LEU A 313 -8.02 7.31 9.10
N ASN A 314 -8.64 8.47 8.89
CA ASN A 314 -10.09 8.62 8.82
C ASN A 314 -10.71 8.03 7.55
N LEU A 315 -9.93 7.78 6.51
CA LEU A 315 -10.38 7.14 5.27
C LEU A 315 -10.26 5.61 5.27
N ASN A 316 -9.64 5.04 6.31
CA ASN A 316 -9.61 3.59 6.50
C ASN A 316 -10.86 3.10 7.24
N GLU A 317 -11.21 1.83 7.03
CA GLU A 317 -12.32 1.20 7.73
C GLU A 317 -12.00 1.04 9.22
N PRO A 318 -13.00 1.01 10.10
CA PRO A 318 -12.80 0.73 11.51
C PRO A 318 -12.12 -0.62 11.76
N CYS A 319 -11.44 -0.74 12.91
CA CYS A 319 -10.82 -2.00 13.32
C CYS A 319 -11.86 -3.14 13.37
N ALA A 320 -11.59 -4.22 12.64
CA ALA A 320 -12.47 -5.39 12.55
C ALA A 320 -12.20 -6.46 13.63
N LEU A 321 -11.15 -6.28 14.45
CA LEU A 321 -10.79 -7.24 15.50
C LEU A 321 -11.77 -7.13 16.68
N GLU A 322 -12.20 -8.29 17.23
CA GLU A 322 -13.09 -8.34 18.40
C GLU A 322 -12.43 -7.79 19.67
N SER A 323 -11.10 -7.96 19.82
CA SER A 323 -10.27 -7.42 20.89
C SER A 323 -8.90 -7.03 20.37
N THR A 324 -8.40 -5.91 20.87
CA THR A 324 -7.07 -5.38 20.57
C THR A 324 -6.17 -5.33 21.81
N ASP A 325 -6.62 -5.91 22.95
CA ASP A 325 -5.90 -5.87 24.23
C ASP A 325 -4.52 -6.52 24.19
N TRP A 326 -4.31 -7.42 23.24
CA TRP A 326 -3.05 -8.12 23.01
C TRP A 326 -2.03 -7.30 22.20
N ILE A 327 -2.44 -6.28 21.47
CA ILE A 327 -1.57 -5.41 20.66
C ILE A 327 -0.86 -4.44 21.59
N LYS A 328 0.46 -4.58 21.69
CA LYS A 328 1.30 -3.69 22.52
C LYS A 328 2.54 -3.28 21.74
N PRO A 329 2.81 -1.98 21.59
CA PRO A 329 4.07 -1.50 21.07
C PRO A 329 5.24 -2.02 21.93
N VAL A 330 6.32 -2.47 21.29
CA VAL A 330 7.49 -3.04 21.97
C VAL A 330 8.77 -2.33 21.52
N LYS A 331 9.73 -2.27 22.42
CA LYS A 331 11.11 -1.87 22.10
C LYS A 331 11.95 -3.13 21.90
N TYR A 332 12.65 -3.19 20.78
CA TYR A 332 13.52 -4.33 20.51
C TYR A 332 14.92 -3.90 20.06
N ILE A 333 15.89 -4.81 20.23
CA ILE A 333 17.22 -4.73 19.62
C ILE A 333 17.39 -5.91 18.67
N GLY A 334 18.26 -5.76 17.67
CA GLY A 334 18.50 -6.78 16.65
C GLY A 334 19.95 -7.17 16.52
N ILE A 335 20.21 -8.47 16.39
CA ILE A 335 21.56 -9.00 16.20
C ILE A 335 22.14 -8.64 14.81
N TRP A 336 21.30 -8.28 13.85
CA TRP A 336 21.68 -7.91 12.48
C TRP A 336 22.71 -6.78 12.41
N TRP A 337 22.84 -5.95 13.44
CA TRP A 337 23.87 -4.93 13.52
C TRP A 337 25.30 -5.50 13.44
N GLU A 338 25.55 -6.73 13.88
CA GLU A 338 26.84 -7.37 13.74
C GLU A 338 27.15 -7.66 12.27
N MET A 339 26.13 -8.10 11.50
CA MET A 339 26.28 -8.42 10.09
C MET A 339 26.48 -7.15 9.26
N ILE A 340 25.62 -6.14 9.43
CA ILE A 340 25.74 -4.85 8.74
C ILE A 340 27.07 -4.15 9.03
N SER A 341 27.58 -4.26 10.26
CA SER A 341 28.89 -3.70 10.62
C SER A 341 30.09 -4.56 10.19
N GLY A 342 29.86 -5.68 9.50
CA GLY A 342 30.91 -6.59 9.04
C GLY A 342 31.60 -7.40 10.13
N LYS A 343 31.00 -7.51 11.33
CA LYS A 343 31.53 -8.26 12.46
C LYS A 343 31.06 -9.72 12.55
N GLY A 344 30.09 -10.07 11.70
CA GLY A 344 29.48 -11.38 11.65
C GLY A 344 28.83 -11.69 10.31
N SER A 345 28.25 -12.88 10.19
CA SER A 345 27.51 -13.33 9.01
C SER A 345 26.10 -13.80 9.40
N TRP A 346 25.16 -13.71 8.44
CA TRP A 346 23.86 -14.37 8.54
C TRP A 346 24.02 -15.88 8.34
N SER A 347 24.94 -16.29 7.43
CA SER A 347 25.20 -17.69 7.09
C SER A 347 25.99 -18.41 8.18
N TYR A 348 25.66 -19.70 8.35
CA TYR A 348 26.33 -20.61 9.28
C TYR A 348 27.63 -21.20 8.72
N THR A 349 27.66 -21.44 7.40
CA THR A 349 28.75 -22.15 6.74
C THR A 349 29.19 -21.47 5.45
N ASN A 350 30.37 -21.83 4.95
CA ASN A 350 30.88 -21.48 3.62
C ASN A 350 30.93 -22.69 2.69
N ASP A 351 30.42 -23.85 3.11
CA ASP A 351 30.53 -25.09 2.34
C ASP A 351 29.57 -25.10 1.12
N PHE A 352 28.54 -24.26 1.11
CA PHE A 352 27.51 -24.24 0.08
C PHE A 352 27.59 -22.97 -0.77
N ALA A 353 27.81 -23.15 -2.07
CA ALA A 353 27.70 -22.07 -3.05
C ALA A 353 26.22 -21.85 -3.51
N SER A 354 25.35 -22.80 -3.23
CA SER A 354 23.92 -22.77 -3.55
C SER A 354 23.15 -23.63 -2.57
N VAL A 355 22.03 -23.12 -2.11
CA VAL A 355 21.13 -23.80 -1.18
C VAL A 355 19.91 -24.33 -1.90
N GLN A 356 19.48 -25.53 -1.54
CA GLN A 356 18.21 -26.11 -1.98
C GLN A 356 17.50 -26.72 -0.78
N LEU A 357 16.37 -26.17 -0.43
CA LEU A 357 15.54 -26.60 0.68
C LEU A 357 15.22 -28.11 0.59
N GLY A 358 15.41 -28.82 1.71
CA GLY A 358 15.19 -30.27 1.80
C GLY A 358 16.26 -31.16 1.13
N VAL A 359 17.30 -30.55 0.55
CA VAL A 359 18.41 -31.28 -0.09
C VAL A 359 19.76 -30.92 0.55
N THR A 360 19.99 -29.65 0.87
CA THR A 360 21.22 -29.17 1.53
C THR A 360 21.31 -29.75 2.94
N ASP A 361 22.43 -30.43 3.25
CA ASP A 361 22.63 -31.09 4.56
C ASP A 361 23.50 -30.23 5.48
N TYR A 362 22.85 -29.49 6.37
CA TYR A 362 23.52 -28.66 7.35
C TYR A 362 24.09 -29.45 8.54
N ALA A 363 23.65 -30.69 8.79
CA ALA A 363 24.12 -31.48 9.92
C ALA A 363 25.63 -31.81 9.84
N ASN A 364 26.15 -31.90 8.60
CA ASN A 364 27.56 -32.17 8.33
C ASN A 364 28.35 -30.93 7.85
N ALA A 365 27.73 -29.75 7.82
CA ALA A 365 28.36 -28.53 7.36
C ALA A 365 29.38 -28.01 8.38
N THR A 366 30.49 -27.42 7.90
CA THR A 366 31.53 -26.81 8.73
C THR A 366 31.12 -25.39 9.14
N PRO A 367 31.01 -25.08 10.45
CA PRO A 367 30.75 -23.72 10.88
C PRO A 367 31.80 -22.74 10.37
N ASN A 368 31.38 -21.59 9.82
CA ASN A 368 32.30 -20.57 9.31
C ASN A 368 32.99 -19.75 10.42
N GLY A 369 32.53 -19.90 11.68
CA GLY A 369 33.05 -19.20 12.85
C GLY A 369 32.67 -17.72 12.94
N THR A 370 31.89 -17.20 12.01
CA THR A 370 31.42 -15.79 11.99
C THR A 370 29.93 -15.66 12.14
N HIS A 371 29.16 -16.75 12.13
CA HIS A 371 27.72 -16.75 12.31
C HIS A 371 27.29 -16.00 13.57
N SER A 372 26.42 -15.02 13.42
CA SER A 372 26.04 -14.15 14.56
C SER A 372 24.84 -14.67 15.34
N ALA A 373 23.90 -15.35 14.69
CA ALA A 373 22.68 -15.87 15.33
C ALA A 373 22.96 -17.18 16.10
N ASN A 374 24.05 -17.24 16.90
CA ASN A 374 24.42 -18.42 17.66
C ASN A 374 24.01 -18.29 19.14
N ASN A 375 24.05 -19.42 19.86
CA ASN A 375 23.63 -19.51 21.26
C ASN A 375 24.34 -18.52 22.18
N GLU A 376 25.63 -18.30 22.01
CA GLU A 376 26.43 -17.43 22.91
C GLU A 376 26.05 -15.96 22.68
N LYS A 377 26.07 -15.49 21.43
CA LYS A 377 25.80 -14.10 21.11
C LYS A 377 24.36 -13.73 21.42
N VAL A 378 23.39 -14.57 21.06
CA VAL A 378 21.98 -14.32 21.33
C VAL A 378 21.71 -14.20 22.84
N ARG A 379 22.34 -15.04 23.68
CA ARG A 379 22.28 -14.88 25.16
C ARG A 379 22.80 -13.53 25.63
N ARG A 380 23.90 -13.03 25.08
CA ARG A 380 24.41 -11.69 25.39
C ARG A 380 23.44 -10.57 24.99
N TYR A 381 22.78 -10.69 23.85
CA TYR A 381 21.74 -9.74 23.45
C TYR A 381 20.51 -9.80 24.36
N ILE A 382 20.10 -10.99 24.80
CA ILE A 382 19.02 -11.17 25.79
C ILE A 382 19.39 -10.49 27.12
N ASP A 383 20.61 -10.71 27.64
CA ASP A 383 21.07 -10.09 28.87
C ASP A 383 21.10 -8.55 28.75
N PHE A 384 21.61 -8.03 27.64
CA PHE A 384 21.60 -6.59 27.37
C PHE A 384 20.18 -6.04 27.29
N ALA A 385 19.27 -6.72 26.59
CA ALA A 385 17.87 -6.32 26.50
C ALA A 385 17.21 -6.24 27.88
N ALA A 386 17.43 -7.26 28.72
CA ALA A 386 16.90 -7.31 30.09
C ALA A 386 17.47 -6.19 30.98
N GLU A 387 18.77 -5.90 30.88
CA GLU A 387 19.43 -4.86 31.64
C GLU A 387 18.96 -3.44 31.26
N HIS A 388 18.71 -3.22 29.98
CA HIS A 388 18.42 -1.90 29.44
C HIS A 388 16.94 -1.66 29.13
N GLY A 389 16.03 -2.56 29.51
CA GLY A 389 14.58 -2.39 29.40
C GLY A 389 14.05 -2.45 27.97
N PHE A 390 14.66 -3.31 27.14
CA PHE A 390 14.08 -3.73 25.88
C PHE A 390 13.14 -4.93 26.11
N ASP A 391 12.05 -4.96 25.37
CA ASP A 391 11.05 -6.01 25.50
C ASP A 391 11.45 -7.27 24.73
N GLN A 392 12.17 -7.08 23.59
CA GLN A 392 12.46 -8.16 22.64
C GLN A 392 13.85 -8.08 22.02
N VAL A 393 14.31 -9.23 21.51
CA VAL A 393 15.52 -9.38 20.70
C VAL A 393 15.14 -10.00 19.36
N LEU A 394 15.35 -9.25 18.26
CA LEU A 394 15.23 -9.75 16.90
C LEU A 394 16.46 -10.56 16.52
N VAL A 395 16.26 -11.79 16.06
CA VAL A 395 17.36 -12.67 15.64
C VAL A 395 17.21 -13.00 14.16
N GLU A 396 17.88 -12.24 13.30
CA GLU A 396 18.05 -12.58 11.90
C GLU A 396 19.15 -13.64 11.74
N GLY A 397 19.03 -14.52 10.75
CA GLY A 397 20.03 -15.58 10.54
C GLY A 397 19.85 -16.81 11.41
N TRP A 398 18.72 -16.98 12.10
CA TRP A 398 18.47 -18.10 13.02
C TRP A 398 18.23 -19.44 12.31
N ASN A 399 17.69 -19.40 11.09
CA ASN A 399 17.20 -20.53 10.30
C ASN A 399 18.07 -20.85 9.10
N GLU A 400 17.95 -22.05 8.56
CA GLU A 400 18.68 -22.50 7.37
C GLU A 400 18.32 -21.69 6.11
N GLY A 401 19.34 -21.38 5.25
CA GLY A 401 19.15 -20.78 3.93
C GLY A 401 19.97 -19.52 3.64
N TRP A 402 20.66 -18.96 4.60
CA TRP A 402 21.35 -17.67 4.45
C TRP A 402 22.67 -17.71 3.66
N GLU A 403 23.14 -18.87 3.21
CA GLU A 403 24.36 -19.00 2.41
C GLU A 403 24.22 -18.43 1.00
N ASP A 404 22.98 -18.45 0.46
CA ASP A 404 22.70 -18.11 -0.94
C ASP A 404 21.34 -17.44 -1.06
N TRP A 405 21.12 -16.37 -0.29
CA TRP A 405 19.80 -15.74 -0.19
C TRP A 405 19.67 -14.44 -0.98
N ALA A 406 20.71 -13.61 -1.00
CA ALA A 406 20.63 -12.31 -1.64
C ALA A 406 20.64 -12.43 -3.17
N ASN A 407 19.60 -11.91 -3.82
CA ASN A 407 19.47 -11.87 -5.29
C ASN A 407 19.63 -13.24 -5.98
N CYS A 408 19.26 -14.32 -5.29
CA CYS A 408 19.43 -15.67 -5.84
C CYS A 408 18.43 -16.01 -6.96
N ASN A 409 17.36 -15.25 -7.11
CA ASN A 409 16.33 -15.41 -8.15
C ASN A 409 15.76 -16.84 -8.22
N LYS A 410 15.62 -17.51 -7.09
CA LYS A 410 15.09 -18.88 -7.02
C LYS A 410 14.19 -19.10 -5.81
N ASP A 411 13.20 -19.98 -5.96
CA ASP A 411 12.37 -20.47 -4.86
C ASP A 411 13.17 -21.40 -3.94
N TYR A 412 12.62 -21.67 -2.75
CA TYR A 412 13.07 -22.73 -1.84
C TYR A 412 14.48 -22.54 -1.28
N VAL A 413 14.80 -21.30 -0.89
CA VAL A 413 16.04 -20.96 -0.22
C VAL A 413 15.90 -21.16 1.29
N PHE A 414 14.90 -20.52 1.91
CA PHE A 414 14.73 -20.52 3.36
C PHE A 414 13.83 -21.64 3.86
N ASP A 415 14.24 -22.24 4.98
CA ASP A 415 13.41 -23.06 5.84
C ASP A 415 12.94 -22.23 7.05
N PHE A 416 11.63 -22.08 7.19
CA PHE A 416 11.05 -21.23 8.25
C PHE A 416 10.77 -21.98 9.56
N VAL A 417 11.23 -23.23 9.69
CA VAL A 417 11.01 -24.07 10.87
C VAL A 417 12.28 -24.73 11.42
N THR A 418 13.35 -24.79 10.61
CA THR A 418 14.60 -25.46 11.00
C THR A 418 15.68 -24.45 11.38
N PRO A 419 16.07 -24.36 12.67
CA PRO A 419 17.18 -23.52 13.10
C PRO A 419 18.52 -24.09 12.64
N TYR A 420 19.53 -23.22 12.50
CA TYR A 420 20.90 -23.65 12.35
C TYR A 420 21.40 -24.49 13.54
N PRO A 421 22.40 -25.38 13.35
CA PRO A 421 22.87 -26.27 14.40
C PRO A 421 23.40 -25.59 15.68
N ASP A 422 23.84 -24.34 15.59
CA ASP A 422 24.33 -23.53 16.69
C ASP A 422 23.29 -22.58 17.32
N PHE A 423 22.02 -22.69 16.90
CA PHE A 423 20.89 -21.93 17.43
C PHE A 423 19.86 -22.86 18.09
N ASP A 424 19.96 -23.01 19.41
CA ASP A 424 18.99 -23.79 20.20
C ASP A 424 17.76 -22.93 20.52
N ILE A 425 16.77 -22.99 19.63
CA ILE A 425 15.54 -22.18 19.71
C ILE A 425 14.78 -22.40 21.04
N GLU A 426 14.76 -23.63 21.56
CA GLU A 426 14.05 -23.94 22.81
C GLU A 426 14.77 -23.35 24.00
N ALA A 427 16.08 -23.62 24.13
CA ALA A 427 16.89 -23.14 25.26
C ALA A 427 16.96 -21.60 25.26
N LEU A 428 17.07 -20.96 24.10
CA LEU A 428 17.14 -19.49 23.99
C LEU A 428 15.82 -18.82 24.36
N ASN A 429 14.66 -19.35 23.91
CA ASN A 429 13.37 -18.84 24.31
C ASN A 429 13.12 -19.00 25.83
N LYS A 430 13.42 -20.17 26.38
CA LYS A 430 13.35 -20.37 27.85
C LYS A 430 14.24 -19.38 28.61
N TYR A 431 15.45 -19.13 28.12
CA TYR A 431 16.36 -18.17 28.72
C TYR A 431 15.81 -16.74 28.64
N ALA A 432 15.37 -16.31 27.49
CA ALA A 432 14.76 -15.00 27.28
C ALA A 432 13.57 -14.78 28.23
N HIS A 433 12.64 -15.72 28.28
CA HIS A 433 11.48 -15.65 29.18
C HIS A 433 11.90 -15.58 30.66
N SER A 434 12.96 -16.29 31.07
CA SER A 434 13.49 -16.23 32.44
C SER A 434 14.02 -14.84 32.82
N LYS A 435 14.39 -14.03 31.83
CA LYS A 435 14.88 -12.65 31.97
C LYS A 435 13.80 -11.59 31.77
N GLY A 436 12.53 -12.00 31.47
CA GLY A 436 11.44 -11.08 31.16
C GLY A 436 11.52 -10.48 29.76
N VAL A 437 12.34 -11.06 28.88
CA VAL A 437 12.51 -10.66 27.46
C VAL A 437 11.91 -11.75 26.57
N ARG A 438 11.51 -11.41 25.35
CA ARG A 438 11.12 -12.38 24.31
C ARG A 438 12.06 -12.30 23.11
N LEU A 439 12.17 -13.39 22.38
CA LEU A 439 12.72 -13.33 21.04
C LEU A 439 11.63 -12.86 20.07
N MET A 440 12.01 -12.02 19.11
CA MET A 440 11.17 -11.64 17.96
C MET A 440 11.54 -12.56 16.80
N MET A 441 10.53 -13.14 16.18
CA MET A 441 10.71 -14.00 15.00
C MET A 441 11.16 -13.17 13.80
N HIS A 442 12.01 -13.75 12.96
CA HIS A 442 12.39 -13.17 11.66
C HIS A 442 12.11 -14.17 10.54
N HIS A 443 11.38 -13.72 9.53
CA HIS A 443 11.17 -14.45 8.29
C HIS A 443 11.67 -13.61 7.11
N GLU A 444 12.88 -13.92 6.64
CA GLU A 444 13.36 -13.42 5.35
C GLU A 444 12.86 -14.38 4.26
N THR A 445 12.16 -13.85 3.27
CA THR A 445 11.52 -14.66 2.24
C THR A 445 12.38 -14.81 0.99
N SER A 446 13.46 -14.01 0.84
CA SER A 446 14.22 -13.87 -0.40
C SER A 446 13.30 -13.60 -1.59
N SER A 447 12.24 -12.82 -1.35
CA SER A 447 11.19 -12.47 -2.32
C SER A 447 10.44 -13.66 -2.95
N SER A 448 10.55 -14.86 -2.36
CA SER A 448 9.81 -16.04 -2.80
C SER A 448 8.48 -16.19 -2.05
N VAL A 449 7.46 -15.55 -2.58
CA VAL A 449 6.08 -15.61 -2.05
C VAL A 449 5.60 -17.06 -1.93
N ARG A 450 5.80 -17.88 -2.98
CA ARG A 450 5.35 -19.28 -2.99
C ARG A 450 6.00 -20.15 -1.92
N ASN A 451 7.27 -19.92 -1.64
CA ASN A 451 7.97 -20.67 -0.59
C ASN A 451 7.45 -20.28 0.79
N TYR A 452 7.26 -18.98 1.02
CA TYR A 452 6.76 -18.47 2.28
C TYR A 452 5.34 -18.94 2.57
N GLU A 453 4.41 -18.78 1.61
CA GLU A 453 3.01 -19.22 1.78
C GLU A 453 2.87 -20.71 2.08
N ARG A 454 3.70 -21.56 1.48
CA ARG A 454 3.69 -23.01 1.75
C ARG A 454 4.09 -23.38 3.17
N HIS A 455 4.94 -22.58 3.80
CA HIS A 455 5.47 -22.84 5.14
C HIS A 455 4.79 -22.04 6.23
N LEU A 456 3.90 -21.12 5.88
CA LEU A 456 3.35 -20.12 6.80
C LEU A 456 2.68 -20.78 8.02
N ASP A 457 1.83 -21.78 7.80
CA ASP A 457 1.14 -22.48 8.90
C ASP A 457 2.14 -23.13 9.86
N GLN A 458 3.14 -23.84 9.33
CA GLN A 458 4.19 -24.51 10.14
C GLN A 458 5.08 -23.49 10.88
N ALA A 459 5.37 -22.37 10.23
CA ALA A 459 6.14 -21.30 10.83
C ALA A 459 5.38 -20.64 11.99
N LEU A 460 4.08 -20.41 11.85
CA LEU A 460 3.22 -19.88 12.92
C LEU A 460 3.04 -20.89 14.06
N GLU A 461 2.89 -22.19 13.77
CA GLU A 461 2.89 -23.25 14.78
C GLU A 461 4.21 -23.29 15.59
N LEU A 462 5.35 -23.09 14.92
CA LEU A 462 6.65 -22.99 15.59
C LEU A 462 6.71 -21.79 16.52
N MET A 463 6.20 -20.65 16.07
CA MET A 463 6.15 -19.43 16.88
C MET A 463 5.30 -19.65 18.15
N ASP A 464 4.11 -20.22 17.99
CA ASP A 464 3.22 -20.53 19.12
C ASP A 464 3.88 -21.49 20.12
N LYS A 465 4.49 -22.57 19.61
CA LYS A 465 5.20 -23.58 20.42
C LYS A 465 6.27 -22.99 21.34
N TYR A 466 7.02 -22.00 20.87
CA TYR A 466 8.12 -21.39 21.63
C TYR A 466 7.79 -20.05 22.27
N GLY A 467 6.53 -19.58 22.10
CA GLY A 467 6.00 -18.37 22.73
C GLY A 467 6.49 -17.07 22.10
N TYR A 468 6.76 -17.07 20.81
CA TYR A 468 6.91 -15.84 20.04
C TYR A 468 5.55 -15.13 19.93
N ASN A 469 5.55 -13.81 20.01
CA ASN A 469 4.34 -13.00 19.89
C ASN A 469 4.49 -11.81 18.92
N SER A 470 5.59 -11.77 18.21
CA SER A 470 5.88 -10.76 17.20
C SER A 470 6.81 -11.32 16.13
N ILE A 471 6.70 -10.76 14.94
CA ILE A 471 7.45 -11.18 13.77
C ILE A 471 7.93 -9.94 13.01
N LYS A 472 9.14 -9.98 12.47
CA LYS A 472 9.61 -9.14 11.38
C LYS A 472 9.70 -10.03 10.15
N SER A 473 8.87 -9.77 9.15
CA SER A 473 8.99 -10.36 7.82
C SER A 473 9.70 -9.39 6.89
N GLY A 474 10.41 -9.92 5.91
CA GLY A 474 11.11 -9.12 4.93
C GLY A 474 11.36 -9.91 3.66
N TYR A 475 11.81 -9.20 2.63
CA TYR A 475 12.22 -9.79 1.38
C TYR A 475 13.22 -8.89 0.68
N VAL A 476 14.26 -9.50 0.14
CA VAL A 476 15.33 -8.83 -0.60
C VAL A 476 15.42 -9.43 -1.99
N GLY A 477 15.52 -8.55 -2.99
CA GLY A 477 15.63 -8.94 -4.40
C GLY A 477 14.29 -8.96 -5.13
N ASP A 478 14.34 -9.38 -6.39
CA ASP A 478 13.18 -9.42 -7.28
C ASP A 478 12.13 -10.43 -6.81
N ILE A 479 10.86 -10.08 -6.95
CA ILE A 479 9.77 -10.99 -6.58
C ILE A 479 9.76 -12.24 -7.45
N LEU A 480 9.50 -13.38 -6.83
CA LEU A 480 9.29 -14.64 -7.51
C LEU A 480 7.81 -15.06 -7.46
N PRO A 481 7.20 -15.37 -8.62
CA PRO A 481 7.81 -15.52 -9.95
C PRO A 481 8.27 -14.19 -10.57
N ILE A 482 9.39 -14.21 -11.28
CA ILE A 482 9.98 -13.03 -11.93
C ILE A 482 8.95 -12.33 -12.83
N GLY A 483 8.95 -10.99 -12.80
CA GLY A 483 8.03 -10.13 -13.54
C GLY A 483 6.89 -9.55 -12.69
N GLU A 484 6.65 -10.06 -11.50
CA GLU A 484 5.81 -9.40 -10.51
C GLU A 484 6.62 -8.30 -9.79
N HIS A 485 5.93 -7.23 -9.42
CA HIS A 485 6.50 -6.10 -8.69
C HIS A 485 5.97 -6.06 -7.27
N HIS A 486 6.77 -5.55 -6.33
CA HIS A 486 6.38 -5.45 -4.90
C HIS A 486 5.08 -4.69 -4.68
N TYR A 487 4.78 -3.70 -5.53
CA TYR A 487 3.60 -2.85 -5.39
C TYR A 487 2.46 -3.22 -6.35
N SER A 488 2.53 -4.38 -7.02
CA SER A 488 1.41 -4.92 -7.81
C SER A 488 0.25 -5.38 -6.92
N GLN A 489 -0.96 -5.46 -7.47
CA GLN A 489 -2.16 -5.88 -6.72
C GLN A 489 -1.96 -7.20 -5.96
N SER A 490 -1.35 -8.22 -6.59
CA SER A 490 -1.15 -9.53 -5.95
C SER A 490 -0.22 -9.45 -4.75
N LEU A 491 0.84 -8.64 -4.83
CA LEU A 491 1.81 -8.52 -3.75
C LEU A 491 1.32 -7.63 -2.61
N ILE A 492 0.51 -6.62 -2.91
CA ILE A 492 -0.18 -5.84 -1.86
C ILE A 492 -1.13 -6.72 -1.05
N ASN A 493 -1.78 -7.69 -1.68
CA ASN A 493 -2.65 -8.64 -0.98
C ASN A 493 -1.87 -9.66 -0.13
N HIS A 494 -0.68 -10.04 -0.57
CA HIS A 494 0.18 -10.95 0.19
C HIS A 494 0.79 -10.26 1.40
#